data_d2e4882e71d0e4139cd91e004cf96a2c
#
_entry.id   d2e4882e71d0e4139cd91e004cf96a2c
#
_cell.length_a   1.000
_cell.length_b   1.000
_cell.length_c   1.000
_cell.angle_alpha   90.00
_cell.angle_beta   90.00
_cell.angle_gamma   90.00
#
_symmetry.space_group_name_H-M   'P 1'
#
loop_
_entity.id
_entity.type
_entity.pdbx_description
1 polymer ?
#
loop_
_entity_poly.entity_id
_entity_poly.type
_entity_poly.pdbx_seq_one_letter_code
_entity_poly.pdbx_strand_id
1 'polypeptide(L)' 'SDLFHIFRELLSFLFKKTVGVNFSTYLEQVRMTQAKHLLETTDIKIADLYVAVGYNNLTSFRRAFKKKYGVAPNALRE' A
#
# COMPACT_ATOMS: atom_id res chain seq x y z
N SER A 1 -5.44 -3.26 20.18
CA SER A 1 -5.97 -4.13 21.21
C SER A 1 -6.05 -5.57 20.71
N ASP A 2 -6.36 -6.47 21.62
CA ASP A 2 -6.33 -7.89 21.33
C ASP A 2 -7.38 -8.31 20.31
N LEU A 3 -8.57 -7.74 20.38
CA LEU A 3 -9.62 -8.05 19.45
C LEU A 3 -9.25 -7.68 18.01
N PHE A 4 -8.64 -6.53 17.85
CA PHE A 4 -8.22 -6.08 16.54
C PHE A 4 -7.14 -7.00 15.98
N HIS A 5 -6.22 -7.42 16.84
CA HIS A 5 -5.14 -8.32 16.43
C HIS A 5 -5.70 -9.68 15.97
N ILE A 6 -6.62 -10.25 16.74
CA ILE A 6 -7.26 -11.52 16.41
C ILE A 6 -8.03 -11.39 15.11
N PHE A 7 -8.72 -10.29 14.91
CA PHE A 7 -9.50 -10.05 13.71
C PHE A 7 -8.57 -9.99 12.47
N ARG A 8 -7.43 -9.32 12.60
CA ARG A 8 -6.46 -9.24 11.50
C ARG A 8 -5.89 -10.61 11.15
N GLU A 9 -5.57 -11.42 12.15
CA GLU A 9 -5.04 -12.76 11.91
C GLU A 9 -6.07 -13.66 11.24
N LEU A 10 -7.31 -13.56 11.67
CA LEU A 10 -8.40 -14.33 11.08
C LEU A 10 -8.62 -13.91 9.62
N LEU A 11 -8.62 -12.62 9.35
CA LEU A 11 -8.76 -12.11 7.98
C LEU A 11 -7.64 -12.60 7.09
N SER A 12 -6.41 -12.56 7.60
CA SER A 12 -5.25 -13.01 6.84
C SER A 12 -5.38 -14.49 6.48
N PHE A 13 -5.78 -15.29 7.44
CA PHE A 13 -5.97 -16.73 7.23
C PHE A 13 -7.04 -16.99 6.18
N LEU A 14 -8.19 -16.37 6.35
CA LEU A 14 -9.31 -16.55 5.43
C LEU A 14 -8.99 -16.02 4.04
N PHE A 15 -8.32 -14.90 3.98
CA PHE A 15 -7.97 -14.28 2.71
C PHE A 15 -7.03 -15.18 1.91
N LYS A 16 -6.00 -15.69 2.56
CA LYS A 16 -5.05 -16.57 1.90
C LYS A 16 -5.72 -17.85 1.38
N LYS A 17 -6.64 -18.39 2.16
CA LYS A 17 -7.36 -19.60 1.79
C LYS A 17 -8.32 -19.37 0.63
N THR A 18 -8.95 -18.21 0.60
CA THR A 18 -9.98 -17.89 -0.39
C THR A 18 -9.39 -17.36 -1.70
N VAL A 19 -8.42 -16.46 -1.59
CA VAL A 19 -7.87 -15.72 -2.74
C VAL A 19 -6.56 -16.31 -3.22
N GLY A 20 -5.84 -17.03 -2.36
CA GLY A 20 -4.59 -17.69 -2.72
C GLY A 20 -3.35 -16.81 -2.61
N VAL A 21 -3.47 -15.58 -2.13
CA VAL A 21 -2.34 -14.69 -1.84
C VAL A 21 -2.34 -14.35 -0.36
N ASN A 22 -1.16 -14.02 0.18
CA ASN A 22 -1.12 -13.68 1.59
C ASN A 22 -1.59 -12.24 1.80
N PHE A 23 -1.97 -11.95 3.06
CA PHE A 23 -2.55 -10.66 3.41
C PHE A 23 -1.56 -9.52 3.18
N SER A 24 -0.28 -9.74 3.44
CA SER A 24 0.73 -8.71 3.25
C SER A 24 0.81 -8.25 1.80
N THR A 25 0.76 -9.18 0.87
CA THR A 25 0.79 -8.87 -0.56
C THR A 25 -0.46 -8.08 -0.97
N TYR A 26 -1.61 -8.51 -0.48
CA TYR A 26 -2.85 -7.79 -0.76
C TYR A 26 -2.81 -6.38 -0.20
N LEU A 27 -2.34 -6.23 1.03
CA LEU A 27 -2.25 -4.92 1.67
C LEU A 27 -1.33 -3.99 0.90
N GLU A 28 -0.21 -4.51 0.41
CA GLU A 28 0.69 -3.72 -0.42
C GLU A 28 -0.01 -3.19 -1.67
N GLN A 29 -0.79 -4.04 -2.32
CA GLN A 29 -1.53 -3.63 -3.52
C GLN A 29 -2.55 -2.55 -3.20
N VAL A 30 -3.26 -2.68 -2.08
CA VAL A 30 -4.23 -1.67 -1.65
C VAL A 30 -3.53 -0.34 -1.38
N ARG A 31 -2.40 -0.39 -0.68
CA ARG A 31 -1.63 0.82 -0.39
C ARG A 31 -1.17 1.52 -1.66
N MET A 32 -0.71 0.75 -2.63
CA MET A 32 -0.26 1.33 -3.90
C MET A 32 -1.42 1.93 -4.70
N THR A 33 -2.56 1.28 -4.70
CA THR A 33 -3.76 1.81 -5.36
C THR A 33 -4.18 3.12 -4.72
N GLN A 34 -4.17 3.20 -3.39
CA GLN A 34 -4.50 4.44 -2.71
C GLN A 34 -3.47 5.54 -2.98
N ALA A 35 -2.20 5.17 -3.04
CA ALA A 35 -1.15 6.13 -3.35
C ALA A 35 -1.36 6.75 -4.72
N LYS A 36 -1.65 5.93 -5.72
CA LYS A 36 -1.91 6.42 -7.07
C LYS A 36 -3.13 7.32 -7.09
N HIS A 37 -4.19 6.94 -6.40
CA HIS A 37 -5.40 7.74 -6.31
C HIS A 37 -5.13 9.12 -5.71
N LEU A 38 -4.38 9.16 -4.61
CA LEU A 38 -4.03 10.43 -3.97
C LEU A 38 -3.14 11.30 -4.87
N LEU A 39 -2.22 10.68 -5.60
CA LEU A 39 -1.39 11.41 -6.55
C LEU A 39 -2.20 12.06 -7.66
N GLU A 40 -3.23 11.39 -8.12
CA GLU A 40 -4.05 11.86 -9.23
C GLU A 40 -5.12 12.86 -8.80
N THR A 41 -5.60 12.76 -7.56
CA THR A 41 -6.74 13.57 -7.10
C THR A 41 -6.37 14.67 -6.12
N THR A 42 -5.14 14.70 -5.62
CA THR A 42 -4.71 15.72 -4.64
C THR A 42 -3.31 16.20 -4.99
N ASP A 43 -2.91 17.30 -4.33
CA ASP A 43 -1.58 17.87 -4.45
C ASP A 43 -0.62 17.38 -3.37
N ILE A 44 -0.93 16.26 -2.74
CA ILE A 44 -0.14 15.73 -1.63
C ILE A 44 1.31 15.50 -2.08
N LYS A 45 2.24 15.90 -1.23
CA LYS A 45 3.66 15.69 -1.52
C LYS A 45 4.04 14.23 -1.33
N ILE A 46 5.01 13.78 -2.10
CA ILE A 46 5.50 12.39 -1.98
C ILE A 46 5.99 12.11 -0.56
N ALA A 47 6.62 13.10 0.09
CA ALA A 47 7.10 12.95 1.45
C ALA A 47 5.97 12.73 2.47
N ASP A 48 4.76 13.17 2.16
CA ASP A 48 3.59 12.94 3.01
C ASP A 48 2.81 11.72 2.54
N LEU A 49 2.88 11.42 1.26
CA LEU A 49 2.12 10.34 0.65
C LEU A 49 2.46 8.98 1.23
N TYR A 50 3.76 8.68 1.35
CA TYR A 50 4.15 7.36 1.82
C TYR A 50 3.70 7.12 3.27
N VAL A 51 3.68 8.16 4.08
CA VAL A 51 3.18 8.07 5.46
C VAL A 51 1.67 7.87 5.47
N ALA A 52 0.96 8.59 4.61
CA ALA A 52 -0.50 8.50 4.53
C ALA A 52 -0.97 7.09 4.17
N VAL A 53 -0.24 6.38 3.32
CA VAL A 53 -0.63 5.03 2.94
C VAL A 53 -0.03 3.94 3.85
N GLY A 54 0.72 4.34 4.88
CA GLY A 54 1.17 3.42 5.92
C GLY A 54 2.58 2.89 5.78
N TYR A 55 3.41 3.50 4.96
CA TYR A 55 4.82 3.12 4.86
C TYR A 55 5.66 3.87 5.88
N ASN A 56 6.71 3.23 6.40
CA ASN A 56 7.62 3.82 7.36
C ASN A 56 8.80 4.51 6.71
N ASN A 57 8.99 4.30 5.42
CA ASN A 57 10.25 4.65 4.77
C ASN A 57 9.95 4.93 3.30
N LEU A 58 10.46 6.08 2.85
CA LEU A 58 10.20 6.53 1.49
C LEU A 58 10.81 5.59 0.44
N THR A 59 12.00 5.07 0.71
CA THR A 59 12.67 4.17 -0.22
C THR A 59 11.86 2.90 -0.48
N SER A 60 11.31 2.30 0.57
CA SER A 60 10.46 1.12 0.45
C SER A 60 9.20 1.44 -0.34
N PHE A 61 8.58 2.58 -0.07
CA PHE A 61 7.40 3.02 -0.79
C PHE A 61 7.69 3.18 -2.29
N ARG A 62 8.78 3.85 -2.62
CA ARG A 62 9.13 4.10 -4.02
C ARG A 62 9.43 2.80 -4.76
N ARG A 63 10.08 1.85 -4.11
CA ARG A 63 10.33 0.54 -4.71
C ARG A 63 9.02 -0.19 -5.01
N ALA A 64 8.12 -0.22 -4.04
CA ALA A 64 6.84 -0.89 -4.20
C ALA A 64 6.01 -0.23 -5.31
N PHE A 65 6.00 1.08 -5.35
CA PHE A 65 5.26 1.83 -6.36
C PHE A 65 5.81 1.55 -7.76
N LYS A 66 7.13 1.62 -7.92
CA LYS A 66 7.75 1.36 -9.20
C LYS A 66 7.54 -0.08 -9.65
N LYS A 67 7.57 -1.02 -8.71
CA LYS A 67 7.33 -2.43 -9.01
C LYS A 67 5.93 -2.64 -9.56
N LYS A 68 4.94 -1.95 -9.00
CA LYS A 68 3.55 -2.12 -9.42
C LYS A 68 3.24 -1.37 -10.72
N TYR A 69 3.69 -0.13 -10.84
CA TYR A 69 3.30 0.73 -11.95
C TYR A 69 4.39 0.96 -12.99
N GLY A 70 5.60 0.49 -12.74
CA GLY A 70 6.71 0.63 -13.68
C GLY A 70 7.41 1.97 -13.67
N VAL A 71 6.91 2.94 -12.91
CA VAL A 71 7.50 4.27 -12.80
C VAL A 71 7.46 4.74 -11.35
N ALA A 72 8.36 5.66 -11.02
CA ALA A 72 8.38 6.25 -9.68
C ALA A 72 7.17 7.18 -9.49
N PRO A 73 6.76 7.42 -8.24
CA PRO A 73 5.63 8.33 -7.98
C PRO A 73 5.83 9.73 -8.55
N ASN A 74 7.06 10.24 -8.51
CA ASN A 74 7.36 11.57 -9.05
C ASN A 74 7.07 11.63 -10.55
N ALA A 75 7.45 10.57 -11.28
CA ALA A 75 7.25 10.53 -12.72
C ALA A 75 5.77 10.48 -13.06
N LEU A 76 4.98 9.79 -12.26
CA LEU A 76 3.54 9.69 -12.49
C LEU A 76 2.85 11.05 -12.31
N ARG A 77 3.33 11.85 -11.36
CA ARG A 77 2.74 13.17 -11.10
C ARG A 77 3.05 14.17 -12.21
N GLU A 78 4.23 14.05 -12.78
CA GLU A 78 4.61 14.90 -13.89
C GLU A 78 3.91 14.47 -15.18
#